data_69dc0fcb76f187cd26b5bfb8c75c27aa
#
_entry.id   69dc0fcb76f187cd26b5bfb8c75c27aa
#
_cell.length_a   1.000
_cell.length_b   1.000
_cell.length_c   1.000
_cell.angle_alpha   90.00
_cell.angle_beta   90.00
_cell.angle_gamma   90.00
#
_symmetry.space_group_name_H-M   'P 1'
#
loop_
_entity.id
_entity.type
_entity.pdbx_description
1 polymer ?
#
loop_
_entity_poly.entity_id
_entity_poly.type
_entity_poly.pdbx_seq_one_letter_code
_entity_poly.pdbx_strand_id
1 'polypeptide(L)'
;MKRAAVIGCGALGTILVTNFAKAEGWTLTGVMARTRAHAEALAQKAGCRAATTLEALLEDKPDLVIEIAGIGAAKACGEAVLEAGCDFVLVSAGALADLEWKRRMIECARRTGRRIHVASGAVGGFDVLRTAALMGVDEI
;
A
#
# COMPACT_ATOMS: atom_id res chain seq x y z
N MET A 1 -3.45 0.08 -20.27
CA MET A 1 -2.60 -0.45 -19.20
C MET A 1 -2.89 0.38 -17.95
N LYS A 2 -3.20 -0.25 -16.82
CA LYS A 2 -3.47 0.45 -15.56
C LYS A 2 -2.17 0.96 -14.95
N ARG A 3 -2.23 2.06 -14.21
CA ARG A 3 -1.07 2.73 -13.62
C ARG A 3 -1.06 2.53 -12.11
N ALA A 4 0.08 2.14 -11.56
CA ALA A 4 0.28 2.00 -10.14
C ALA A 4 1.44 2.86 -9.64
N ALA A 5 1.35 3.31 -8.40
CA ALA A 5 2.44 3.98 -7.69
C ALA A 5 2.64 3.35 -6.32
N VAL A 6 3.83 3.48 -5.76
CA VAL A 6 4.21 2.85 -4.48
C VAL A 6 4.70 3.87 -3.48
N ILE A 7 4.16 3.82 -2.27
CA ILE A 7 4.63 4.58 -1.11
C ILE A 7 5.45 3.63 -0.23
N GLY A 8 6.76 3.85 -0.18
CA GLY A 8 7.69 3.07 0.62
C GLY A 8 8.79 2.40 -0.19
N CYS A 9 10.04 2.71 0.14
CA CYS A 9 11.26 2.21 -0.51
C CYS A 9 12.11 1.37 0.45
N GLY A 10 11.50 0.75 1.46
CA GLY A 10 12.15 -0.21 2.36
C GLY A 10 12.35 -1.58 1.69
N ALA A 11 12.70 -2.59 2.49
CA ALA A 11 12.95 -3.94 1.98
C ALA A 11 11.77 -4.51 1.19
N LEU A 12 10.55 -4.46 1.75
CA LEU A 12 9.35 -4.96 1.08
C LEU A 12 8.99 -4.13 -0.16
N GLY A 13 9.11 -2.80 -0.08
CA GLY A 13 8.90 -1.91 -1.22
C GLY A 13 9.86 -2.21 -2.37
N THR A 14 11.12 -2.48 -2.05
CA THR A 14 12.12 -2.90 -3.03
C THR A 14 11.75 -4.21 -3.71
N ILE A 15 11.33 -5.22 -2.93
CA ILE A 15 10.87 -6.52 -3.47
C ILE A 15 9.66 -6.33 -4.38
N LEU A 16 8.67 -5.57 -3.95
CA LEU A 16 7.49 -5.26 -4.75
C LEU A 16 7.85 -4.60 -6.07
N VAL A 17 8.60 -3.51 -6.01
CA VAL A 17 8.93 -2.68 -7.17
C VAL A 17 9.81 -3.42 -8.18
N THR A 18 10.81 -4.17 -7.72
CA THR A 18 11.68 -4.95 -8.61
C THR A 18 10.97 -6.12 -9.30
N ASN A 19 9.89 -6.62 -8.70
CA ASN A 19 9.06 -7.66 -9.31
C ASN A 19 7.83 -7.12 -10.04
N PHE A 20 7.61 -5.80 -10.04
CA PHE A 20 6.40 -5.20 -10.60
C PHE A 20 6.27 -5.42 -12.11
N ALA A 21 7.37 -5.55 -12.84
CA ALA A 21 7.39 -5.88 -14.26
C ALA A 21 6.67 -7.20 -14.61
N LYS A 22 6.46 -8.08 -13.62
CA LYS A 22 5.71 -9.34 -13.78
C LYS A 22 4.19 -9.15 -13.62
N ALA A 23 3.74 -7.95 -13.25
CA ALA A 23 2.32 -7.64 -13.09
C ALA A 23 1.71 -7.29 -14.45
N GLU A 24 1.18 -8.27 -15.13
CA GLU A 24 0.57 -8.09 -16.44
C GLU A 24 -0.58 -7.07 -16.40
N GLY A 25 -0.64 -6.20 -17.38
CA GLY A 25 -1.67 -5.16 -17.49
C GLY A 25 -1.44 -3.92 -16.61
N TRP A 26 -0.32 -3.86 -15.86
CA TRP A 26 0.04 -2.74 -15.02
C TRP A 26 1.35 -2.07 -15.43
N THR A 27 1.44 -0.77 -15.22
CA THR A 27 2.68 0.01 -15.34
C THR A 27 2.95 0.72 -14.01
N LEU A 28 4.18 0.62 -13.51
CA LEU A 28 4.62 1.38 -12.35
C LEU A 28 4.98 2.79 -12.80
N THR A 29 4.28 3.80 -12.30
CA THR A 29 4.50 5.21 -12.66
C THR A 29 5.48 5.91 -11.72
N GLY A 30 5.47 5.55 -10.44
CA GLY A 30 6.34 6.20 -9.48
C GLY A 30 6.50 5.47 -8.16
N VAL A 31 7.56 5.82 -7.46
CA VAL A 31 7.85 5.39 -6.09
C VAL A 31 8.13 6.59 -5.20
N MET A 32 7.62 6.56 -3.97
CA MET A 32 7.80 7.62 -2.99
C MET A 32 8.55 7.13 -1.76
N ALA A 33 9.53 7.91 -1.31
CA ALA A 33 10.21 7.74 -0.04
C ALA A 33 10.42 9.10 0.65
N ARG A 34 10.63 9.09 1.96
CA ARG A 34 10.98 10.30 2.72
C ARG A 34 12.31 10.89 2.30
N THR A 35 13.24 10.05 1.89
CA THR A 35 14.59 10.45 1.48
C THR A 35 14.70 10.37 -0.04
N ARG A 36 15.11 11.46 -0.68
CA ARG A 36 15.24 11.56 -2.13
C ARG A 36 16.16 10.47 -2.70
N ALA A 37 17.31 10.24 -2.07
CA ALA A 37 18.28 9.23 -2.52
C ALA A 37 17.66 7.82 -2.56
N HIS A 38 16.82 7.45 -1.58
CA HIS A 38 16.14 6.15 -1.59
C HIS A 38 15.09 6.06 -2.69
N ALA A 39 14.34 7.13 -2.91
CA ALA A 39 13.34 7.17 -4.00
C ALA A 39 14.01 7.06 -5.37
N GLU A 40 15.07 7.84 -5.61
CA GLU A 40 15.80 7.84 -6.89
C GLU A 40 16.48 6.50 -7.17
N ALA A 41 17.12 5.89 -6.17
CA ALA A 41 17.77 4.60 -6.33
C ALA A 41 16.78 3.48 -6.71
N LEU A 42 15.60 3.49 -6.13
CA LEU A 42 14.58 2.50 -6.45
C LEU A 42 13.87 2.81 -7.78
N ALA A 43 13.57 4.08 -8.04
CA ALA A 43 12.96 4.52 -9.29
C ALA A 43 13.82 4.20 -10.52
N GLN A 44 15.14 4.38 -10.41
CA GLN A 44 16.09 4.04 -11.47
C GLN A 44 16.07 2.55 -11.81
N LYS A 45 16.01 1.68 -10.78
CA LYS A 45 15.93 0.22 -10.98
C LYS A 45 14.62 -0.21 -11.64
N ALA A 46 13.54 0.50 -11.36
CA ALA A 46 12.21 0.18 -11.85
C ALA A 46 11.82 0.89 -13.16
N GLY A 47 12.62 1.86 -13.61
CA GLY A 47 12.29 2.67 -14.78
C GLY A 47 11.06 3.57 -14.58
N CYS A 48 10.86 4.08 -13.35
CA CYS A 48 9.72 4.92 -13.00
C CYS A 48 10.17 6.24 -12.35
N ARG A 49 9.22 7.10 -11.98
CA ARG A 49 9.48 8.40 -11.36
C ARG A 49 9.81 8.27 -9.87
N ALA A 50 10.75 9.05 -9.38
CA ALA A 50 11.02 9.24 -7.95
C ALA A 50 10.22 10.41 -7.39
N ALA A 51 9.57 10.22 -6.23
CA ALA A 51 8.85 11.26 -5.52
C ALA A 51 9.26 11.30 -4.04
N THR A 52 9.21 12.47 -3.42
CA THR A 52 9.41 12.67 -1.98
C THR A 52 8.17 13.23 -1.30
N THR A 53 7.16 13.58 -2.07
CA THR A 53 5.83 14.03 -1.59
C THR A 53 4.72 13.27 -2.29
N LEU A 54 3.56 13.23 -1.65
CA LEU A 54 2.40 12.55 -2.20
C LEU A 54 1.89 13.26 -3.47
N GLU A 55 1.89 14.59 -3.47
CA GLU A 55 1.47 15.40 -4.61
C GLU A 55 2.29 15.04 -5.86
N ALA A 56 3.63 14.99 -5.73
CA ALA A 56 4.51 14.62 -6.82
C ALA A 56 4.27 13.18 -7.31
N LEU A 57 3.95 12.25 -6.40
CA LEU A 57 3.61 10.87 -6.78
C LEU A 57 2.31 10.79 -7.57
N LEU A 58 1.34 11.64 -7.25
CA LEU A 58 0.00 11.63 -7.85
C LEU A 58 -0.07 12.42 -9.17
N GLU A 59 0.96 13.20 -9.55
CA GLU A 59 0.99 13.95 -10.83
C GLU A 59 0.79 13.03 -12.05
N ASP A 60 1.31 11.81 -11.99
CA ASP A 60 1.16 10.83 -13.06
C ASP A 60 -0.22 10.13 -13.06
N LYS A 61 -1.13 10.57 -12.21
CA LYS A 61 -2.52 10.08 -12.09
C LYS A 61 -2.59 8.53 -12.06
N PRO A 62 -2.00 7.88 -11.05
CA PRO A 62 -2.10 6.43 -10.92
C PRO A 62 -3.56 6.00 -10.67
N ASP A 63 -3.92 4.82 -11.15
CA ASP A 63 -5.22 4.20 -10.85
C ASP A 63 -5.21 3.54 -9.47
N LEU A 64 -4.01 3.15 -9.00
CA LEU A 64 -3.78 2.42 -7.76
C LEU A 64 -2.53 2.95 -7.05
N VAL A 65 -2.63 3.17 -5.75
CA VAL A 65 -1.47 3.46 -4.90
C VAL A 65 -1.30 2.35 -3.86
N ILE A 66 -0.10 1.80 -3.78
CA ILE A 66 0.25 0.72 -2.84
C ILE A 66 1.10 1.33 -1.72
N GLU A 67 0.59 1.29 -0.50
CA GLU A 67 1.30 1.74 0.69
C GLU A 67 2.01 0.56 1.37
N ILE A 68 3.32 0.67 1.54
CA ILE A 68 4.19 -0.31 2.17
C ILE A 68 5.29 0.35 3.03
N ALA A 69 5.00 1.54 3.54
CA ALA A 69 5.94 2.38 4.29
C ALA A 69 5.74 2.36 5.81
N GLY A 70 4.59 1.86 6.29
CA GLY A 70 4.26 1.77 7.70
C GLY A 70 3.01 2.57 8.09
N ILE A 71 2.51 2.29 9.29
CA ILE A 71 1.24 2.82 9.81
C ILE A 71 1.16 4.35 9.71
N GLY A 72 2.25 5.06 10.04
CA GLY A 72 2.27 6.52 9.95
C GLY A 72 2.07 7.05 8.53
N ALA A 73 2.70 6.42 7.54
CA ALA A 73 2.54 6.78 6.13
C ALA A 73 1.14 6.45 5.62
N ALA A 74 0.59 5.28 6.01
CA ALA A 74 -0.76 4.89 5.67
C ALA A 74 -1.78 5.94 6.15
N LYS A 75 -1.65 6.38 7.41
CA LYS A 75 -2.53 7.38 8.00
C LYS A 75 -2.37 8.77 7.37
N ALA A 76 -1.14 9.15 7.02
CA ALA A 76 -0.87 10.46 6.42
C ALA A 76 -1.36 10.57 4.96
N CYS A 77 -1.33 9.46 4.20
CA CYS A 77 -1.57 9.48 2.76
C CYS A 77 -2.93 8.92 2.34
N GLY A 78 -3.53 8.02 3.11
CA GLY A 78 -4.65 7.19 2.68
C GLY A 78 -5.86 7.98 2.17
N GLU A 79 -6.35 8.95 2.94
CA GLU A 79 -7.50 9.77 2.55
C GLU A 79 -7.20 10.57 1.28
N ALA A 80 -6.04 11.24 1.21
CA ALA A 80 -5.63 12.04 0.06
C ALA A 80 -5.48 11.20 -1.23
N VAL A 81 -5.02 9.96 -1.12
CA VAL A 81 -4.95 9.02 -2.25
C VAL A 81 -6.35 8.72 -2.80
N LEU A 82 -7.31 8.43 -1.93
CA LEU A 82 -8.71 8.17 -2.34
C LEU A 82 -9.34 9.43 -2.95
N GLU A 83 -9.08 10.61 -2.38
CA GLU A 83 -9.57 11.90 -2.87
C GLU A 83 -8.98 12.27 -4.24
N ALA A 84 -7.75 11.87 -4.51
CA ALA A 84 -7.12 12.00 -5.82
C ALA A 84 -7.70 11.05 -6.89
N GLY A 85 -8.66 10.20 -6.51
CA GLY A 85 -9.33 9.28 -7.43
C GLY A 85 -8.57 7.98 -7.67
N CYS A 86 -7.66 7.60 -6.77
CA CYS A 86 -6.90 6.36 -6.83
C CYS A 86 -7.52 5.30 -5.91
N ASP A 87 -7.47 4.04 -6.29
CA ASP A 87 -7.67 2.95 -5.37
C ASP A 87 -6.45 2.80 -4.45
N PHE A 88 -6.64 2.31 -3.22
CA PHE A 88 -5.59 2.26 -2.21
C PHE A 88 -5.35 0.83 -1.72
N VAL A 89 -4.12 0.33 -1.85
CA VAL A 89 -3.69 -0.92 -1.21
C VAL A 89 -2.97 -0.60 0.09
N LEU A 90 -3.54 -1.04 1.19
CA LEU A 90 -3.00 -0.90 2.53
C LEU A 90 -2.24 -2.17 2.91
N VAL A 91 -0.92 -2.12 2.93
CA VAL A 91 -0.09 -3.21 3.43
C VAL A 91 0.13 -3.07 4.94
N SER A 92 0.23 -1.85 5.43
CA SER A 92 0.37 -1.56 6.87
C SER A 92 -0.98 -1.70 7.61
N ALA A 93 -1.56 -2.91 7.57
CA ALA A 93 -2.89 -3.21 8.09
C ALA A 93 -3.10 -2.85 9.58
N GLY A 94 -2.04 -2.77 10.37
CA GLY A 94 -2.07 -2.29 11.75
C GLY A 94 -2.66 -0.88 11.92
N ALA A 95 -2.69 -0.07 10.85
CA ALA A 95 -3.37 1.22 10.88
C ALA A 95 -4.87 1.11 11.16
N LEU A 96 -5.50 -0.01 10.80
CA LEU A 96 -6.93 -0.27 11.03
C LEU A 96 -7.31 -0.46 12.51
N ALA A 97 -6.34 -0.62 13.40
CA ALA A 97 -6.56 -0.65 14.85
C ALA A 97 -7.03 0.73 15.37
N ASP A 98 -6.72 1.81 14.67
CA ASP A 98 -7.30 3.13 14.91
C ASP A 98 -8.72 3.18 14.29
N LEU A 99 -9.71 3.00 15.14
CA LEU A 99 -11.11 2.90 14.71
C LEU A 99 -11.64 4.20 14.11
N GLU A 100 -11.16 5.35 14.59
CA GLU A 100 -11.55 6.65 14.05
C GLU A 100 -10.99 6.87 12.66
N TRP A 101 -9.70 6.59 12.45
CA TRP A 101 -9.07 6.64 11.14
C TRP A 101 -9.73 5.64 10.16
N LYS A 102 -9.99 4.42 10.61
CA LYS A 102 -10.69 3.41 9.83
C LYS A 102 -12.06 3.90 9.34
N ARG A 103 -12.83 4.53 10.23
CA ARG A 103 -14.14 5.10 9.88
C ARG A 103 -14.00 6.18 8.81
N ARG A 104 -13.09 7.13 8.97
CA ARG A 104 -12.83 8.18 7.97
C ARG A 104 -12.43 7.60 6.61
N MET A 105 -11.58 6.60 6.59
CA MET A 105 -11.16 5.92 5.36
C MET A 105 -12.35 5.27 4.64
N ILE A 106 -13.23 4.59 5.37
CA ILE A 106 -14.43 3.97 4.79
C ILE A 106 -15.38 5.03 4.22
N GLU A 107 -15.59 6.12 4.95
CA GLU A 107 -16.42 7.25 4.49
C GLU A 107 -15.83 7.91 3.25
N CYS A 108 -14.52 8.14 3.24
CA CYS A 108 -13.81 8.70 2.10
C CYS A 108 -13.91 7.78 0.86
N ALA A 109 -13.70 6.48 1.03
CA ALA A 109 -13.82 5.51 -0.06
C ALA A 109 -15.24 5.49 -0.65
N ARG A 110 -16.27 5.54 0.19
CA ARG A 110 -17.68 5.61 -0.27
C ARG A 110 -17.96 6.91 -1.02
N ARG A 111 -17.51 8.05 -0.51
CA ARG A 111 -17.71 9.36 -1.12
C ARG A 111 -17.01 9.50 -2.47
N THR A 112 -15.81 8.96 -2.60
CA THR A 112 -15.00 9.04 -3.82
C THR A 112 -15.29 7.91 -4.83
N GLY A 113 -16.02 6.86 -4.42
CA GLY A 113 -16.24 5.68 -5.24
C GLY A 113 -14.98 4.84 -5.45
N ARG A 114 -13.95 5.03 -4.59
CA ARG A 114 -12.68 4.31 -4.66
C ARG A 114 -12.68 3.11 -3.71
N ARG A 115 -11.74 2.20 -3.92
CA ARG A 115 -11.62 0.96 -3.14
C ARG A 115 -10.38 0.98 -2.26
N ILE A 116 -10.54 0.38 -1.07
CA ILE A 116 -9.42 0.08 -0.18
C ILE A 116 -9.23 -1.44 -0.21
N HIS A 117 -8.04 -1.86 -0.61
CA HIS A 117 -7.62 -3.26 -0.61
C HIS A 117 -6.67 -3.46 0.57
N VAL A 118 -7.01 -4.35 1.48
CA VAL A 118 -6.13 -4.68 2.62
C VAL A 118 -5.34 -5.92 2.24
N ALA A 119 -4.01 -5.78 2.21
CA ALA A 119 -3.14 -6.93 1.98
C ALA A 119 -3.16 -7.84 3.21
N SER A 120 -3.21 -9.16 2.98
CA SER A 120 -3.06 -10.13 4.06
C SER A 120 -1.65 -10.04 4.64
N GLY A 121 -1.56 -9.94 5.98
CA GLY A 121 -0.29 -9.98 6.69
C GLY A 121 0.34 -11.36 6.70
N ALA A 122 1.62 -11.41 7.03
CA ALA A 122 2.28 -12.68 7.31
C ALA A 122 1.80 -13.22 8.67
N VAL A 123 1.22 -14.40 8.67
CA VAL A 123 0.82 -15.11 9.89
C VAL A 123 1.76 -16.30 10.09
N GLY A 124 2.65 -16.19 11.08
CA GLY A 124 3.46 -17.32 11.53
C GLY A 124 2.60 -18.31 12.33
N GLY A 125 2.89 -19.62 12.18
CA GLY A 125 2.20 -20.67 12.95
C GLY A 125 0.74 -20.91 12.55
N PHE A 126 0.37 -20.64 11.31
CA PHE A 126 -0.99 -20.87 10.82
C PHE A 126 -1.41 -22.34 10.90
N ASP A 127 -0.47 -23.25 10.74
CA ASP A 127 -0.62 -24.68 10.96
C ASP A 127 -0.92 -25.01 12.42
N VAL A 128 -0.29 -24.32 13.37
CA VAL A 128 -0.56 -24.44 14.81
C VAL A 128 -1.97 -23.96 15.14
N LEU A 129 -2.41 -22.83 14.59
CA LEU A 129 -3.76 -22.31 14.78
C LEU A 129 -4.82 -23.28 14.23
N ARG A 130 -4.58 -23.87 13.05
CA ARG A 130 -5.47 -24.89 12.48
C ARG A 130 -5.55 -26.13 13.37
N THR A 131 -4.43 -26.58 13.91
CA THR A 131 -4.41 -27.73 14.82
C THR A 131 -5.15 -27.41 16.12
N ALA A 132 -4.93 -26.24 16.70
CA ALA A 132 -5.64 -25.79 17.89
C ALA A 132 -7.15 -25.74 17.67
N ALA A 133 -7.60 -25.21 16.52
CA ALA A 133 -9.02 -25.18 16.17
C ALA A 133 -9.65 -26.57 16.08
N LEU A 134 -8.90 -27.57 15.58
CA LEU A 134 -9.35 -28.97 15.55
C LEU A 134 -9.41 -29.63 16.94
N MET A 135 -8.66 -29.09 17.92
CA MET A 135 -8.66 -29.51 19.30
C MET A 135 -9.78 -28.90 20.16
N GLY A 136 -10.61 -28.05 19.57
CA GLY A 136 -11.76 -27.41 20.24
C GLY A 136 -11.38 -26.23 21.11
N VAL A 137 -10.52 -25.34 20.61
CA VAL A 137 -10.26 -24.06 21.27
C VAL A 137 -11.42 -23.12 20.96
N ASP A 138 -12.10 -22.62 21.98
CA ASP A 138 -13.30 -21.82 21.85
C ASP A 138 -13.03 -20.37 21.44
N GLU A 139 -11.80 -19.85 21.67
CA GLU A 139 -11.36 -18.49 21.26
C GLU A 139 -9.91 -18.52 20.78
N ILE A 140 -9.62 -17.85 19.69
CA ILE A 140 -8.28 -17.57 19.15
C ILE A 140 -8.11 -16.08 18.96
#